data_d5ac7d7671963e4dd1daa8cb310f9e1d
#
_entry.id   d5ac7d7671963e4dd1daa8cb310f9e1d
#
_cell.length_a   1.000
_cell.length_b   1.000
_cell.length_c   1.000
_cell.angle_alpha   90.00
_cell.angle_beta   90.00
_cell.angle_gamma   90.00
#
_symmetry.space_group_name_H-M   'P 1'
#
loop_
_entity.id
_entity.type
_entity.pdbx_description
1 polymer ?
#
loop_
_entity_poly.entity_id
_entity_poly.type
_entity_poly.pdbx_seq_one_letter_code
_entity_poly.pdbx_strand_id
1 'polypeptide(L)'
;LVLALSNGFNLYMARMQTDTLSAYPLSISESSIDLSSFNEIYESDVAEKYPELDNVFVQSAFEKLIGMLKSNDLSEEFLTYLNEVDPELYYSMQYDYGFDMNKYIFTDISIDSETPQLRVDNFMAVDTVIQMIETVYTMIGAIPPDLAAMGVSTSFVRSYVPTMAEMPAKQLIEEQYDVIAGTMPSFAAEDYNQLVLVVDSYNNISDITLLLLGYIGGSMEIGKPLAESFSFDGTAEISFEDLVGSKFYLADNAAAYPYDDVRKTYKNNIQPSGADTSAFEELEIVGILRPKENVTGVLDTGLAYTPALTARVLETSEEAENRAIIDAAKNSEKGSVPVLNERSGQSTAMSVRTLAGDPTPAKISIFAKDFDGKNAIKAHIDAWNAKYTEEDEEYIAYSDMMDMMFGMLSTMVDAVSYVLIAFTSISLVVSSVMIGIITYISVVERTKEIGVLRSLGASKFDIANVFNAETFLIG
;
A
#
# COMPACT_ATOMS: atom_id res chain seq x y z
N LEU A 1 8.12 -34.66 12.04
CA LEU A 1 7.91 -34.11 10.70
C LEU A 1 6.94 -32.92 10.73
N VAL A 2 5.75 -33.03 11.34
CA VAL A 2 4.76 -31.93 11.45
C VAL A 2 5.35 -30.72 12.17
N LEU A 3 5.99 -30.92 13.34
CA LEU A 3 6.65 -29.85 14.09
C LEU A 3 7.83 -29.22 13.30
N ALA A 4 8.57 -30.02 12.53
CA ALA A 4 9.65 -29.52 11.68
C ALA A 4 9.09 -28.68 10.51
N LEU A 5 7.95 -29.09 9.93
CA LEU A 5 7.27 -28.35 8.88
C LEU A 5 6.74 -27.01 9.41
N SER A 6 6.06 -27.03 10.57
CA SER A 6 5.55 -25.82 11.22
C SER A 6 6.70 -24.86 11.58
N ASN A 7 7.78 -25.37 12.15
CA ASN A 7 8.96 -24.53 12.47
C ASN A 7 9.65 -23.99 11.20
N GLY A 8 9.76 -24.82 10.16
CA GLY A 8 10.33 -24.39 8.87
C GLY A 8 9.47 -23.30 8.21
N PHE A 9 8.15 -23.42 8.31
CA PHE A 9 7.24 -22.39 7.82
C PHE A 9 7.37 -21.08 8.63
N ASN A 10 7.41 -21.17 9.95
CA ASN A 10 7.61 -19.97 10.78
C ASN A 10 8.94 -19.26 10.49
N LEU A 11 10.01 -20.00 10.24
CA LEU A 11 11.30 -19.42 9.81
C LEU A 11 11.23 -18.79 8.42
N TYR A 12 10.50 -19.41 7.49
CA TYR A 12 10.26 -18.87 6.17
C TYR A 12 9.44 -17.56 6.26
N MET A 13 8.39 -17.57 7.07
CA MET A 13 7.57 -16.37 7.35
C MET A 13 8.38 -15.25 7.95
N ALA A 14 9.24 -15.53 8.94
CA ALA A 14 10.11 -14.52 9.53
C ALA A 14 11.08 -13.90 8.51
N ARG A 15 11.58 -14.68 7.55
CA ARG A 15 12.41 -14.15 6.45
C ARG A 15 11.58 -13.30 5.49
N MET A 16 10.43 -13.79 5.04
CA MET A 16 9.52 -12.99 4.21
C MET A 16 9.14 -11.68 4.89
N GLN A 17 8.88 -11.70 6.19
CA GLN A 17 8.59 -10.48 6.95
C GLN A 17 9.72 -9.47 6.85
N THR A 18 10.97 -9.90 6.98
CA THR A 18 12.13 -9.00 6.87
C THR A 18 12.28 -8.43 5.47
N ASP A 19 12.11 -9.27 4.44
CA ASP A 19 12.29 -8.87 3.03
C ASP A 19 11.17 -7.91 2.54
N THR A 20 9.98 -7.98 3.14
CA THR A 20 8.83 -7.15 2.76
C THR A 20 8.56 -5.99 3.72
N LEU A 21 9.26 -5.91 4.84
CA LEU A 21 9.02 -4.92 5.90
C LEU A 21 9.04 -3.48 5.36
N SER A 22 9.98 -3.18 4.49
CA SER A 22 10.16 -1.84 3.92
C SER A 22 9.11 -1.48 2.88
N ALA A 23 8.45 -2.47 2.26
CA ALA A 23 7.36 -2.21 1.33
C ALA A 23 6.02 -1.87 2.03
N TYR A 24 5.90 -2.19 3.33
CA TYR A 24 4.70 -1.96 4.12
C TYR A 24 5.03 -1.20 5.42
N PRO A 25 5.14 0.12 5.35
CA PRO A 25 5.43 0.95 6.52
C PRO A 25 4.32 0.88 7.56
N LEU A 26 4.68 1.12 8.83
CA LEU A 26 3.70 1.43 9.86
C LEU A 26 3.05 2.78 9.54
N SER A 27 1.74 2.82 9.42
CA SER A 27 1.01 4.01 8.98
C SER A 27 0.12 4.57 10.07
N ILE A 28 0.19 5.87 10.28
CA ILE A 28 -0.71 6.66 11.12
C ILE A 28 -1.38 7.67 10.20
N SER A 29 -2.69 7.64 10.07
CA SER A 29 -3.45 8.57 9.21
C SER A 29 -4.46 9.34 10.04
N GLU A 30 -4.73 10.60 9.67
CA GLU A 30 -5.80 11.42 10.27
C GLU A 30 -7.14 10.68 10.28
N SER A 31 -7.43 9.92 9.21
CA SER A 31 -8.56 8.99 9.18
C SER A 31 -8.03 7.58 9.01
N SER A 32 -8.27 6.72 9.97
CA SER A 32 -7.91 5.31 9.94
C SER A 32 -9.13 4.42 10.05
N ILE A 33 -9.04 3.21 9.49
CA ILE A 33 -10.06 2.18 9.66
C ILE A 33 -9.52 1.19 10.67
N ASP A 34 -10.23 1.02 11.77
CA ASP A 34 -9.91 0.01 12.75
C ASP A 34 -10.32 -1.37 12.23
N LEU A 35 -9.36 -2.05 11.60
CA LEU A 35 -9.57 -3.39 11.06
C LEU A 35 -9.64 -4.47 12.13
N SER A 36 -9.23 -4.20 13.39
CA SER A 36 -9.36 -5.15 14.50
C SER A 36 -10.82 -5.38 14.86
N SER A 37 -11.64 -4.34 14.71
CA SER A 37 -13.09 -4.37 14.91
C SER A 37 -13.88 -5.00 13.73
N PHE A 38 -13.20 -5.43 12.66
CA PHE A 38 -13.89 -6.01 11.50
C PHE A 38 -14.74 -7.25 11.84
N ASN A 39 -14.27 -8.06 12.79
CA ASN A 39 -15.04 -9.21 13.27
C ASN A 39 -16.30 -8.80 14.03
N GLU A 40 -16.31 -7.62 14.66
CA GLU A 40 -17.43 -7.09 15.43
C GLU A 40 -18.62 -6.68 14.54
N ILE A 41 -18.37 -6.44 13.25
CA ILE A 41 -19.46 -6.18 12.26
C ILE A 41 -20.47 -7.34 12.25
N TYR A 42 -19.98 -8.57 12.44
CA TYR A 42 -20.79 -9.77 12.43
C TYR A 42 -21.28 -10.18 13.85
N GLU A 43 -20.79 -9.52 14.89
CA GLU A 43 -21.28 -9.75 16.24
C GLU A 43 -22.55 -8.95 16.47
N SER A 44 -23.54 -9.60 17.09
CA SER A 44 -24.82 -8.98 17.40
C SER A 44 -24.71 -8.20 18.70
N ASP A 45 -25.30 -6.99 18.74
CA ASP A 45 -25.48 -6.24 19.98
C ASP A 45 -26.49 -6.89 20.93
N VAL A 46 -27.15 -7.97 20.48
CA VAL A 46 -28.06 -8.78 21.30
C VAL A 46 -27.23 -9.79 22.09
N ALA A 47 -27.34 -9.74 23.39
CA ALA A 47 -26.53 -10.52 24.32
C ALA A 47 -26.70 -12.04 24.25
N GLU A 48 -27.77 -12.53 23.59
CA GLU A 48 -28.11 -13.95 23.55
C GLU A 48 -28.17 -14.46 22.09
N LYS A 49 -27.38 -15.50 21.78
CA LYS A 49 -27.49 -16.20 20.48
C LYS A 49 -28.74 -17.08 20.50
N TYR A 50 -29.51 -17.05 19.40
CA TYR A 50 -30.76 -17.80 19.24
C TYR A 50 -31.82 -17.42 20.29
N PRO A 51 -32.19 -16.13 20.40
CA PRO A 51 -33.21 -15.71 21.36
C PRO A 51 -34.57 -16.33 21.01
N GLU A 52 -35.28 -16.85 22.00
CA GLU A 52 -36.66 -17.34 21.86
C GLU A 52 -37.65 -16.18 21.81
N LEU A 53 -37.54 -15.32 20.78
CA LEU A 53 -38.35 -14.11 20.57
C LEU A 53 -38.95 -14.10 19.18
N ASP A 54 -40.17 -13.62 19.03
CA ASP A 54 -40.90 -13.55 17.76
C ASP A 54 -40.66 -12.22 16.99
N ASN A 55 -39.55 -11.55 17.25
CA ASN A 55 -39.21 -10.26 16.63
C ASN A 55 -37.83 -10.29 16.00
N VAL A 56 -37.64 -9.43 14.99
CA VAL A 56 -36.38 -9.19 14.30
C VAL A 56 -35.71 -7.95 14.91
N PHE A 57 -34.44 -8.06 15.21
CA PHE A 57 -33.62 -6.90 15.62
C PHE A 57 -32.97 -6.28 14.40
N VAL A 58 -33.07 -4.95 14.29
CA VAL A 58 -32.42 -4.19 13.23
C VAL A 58 -31.01 -3.82 13.72
N GLN A 59 -30.00 -4.30 13.03
CA GLN A 59 -28.63 -3.92 13.23
C GLN A 59 -28.18 -3.02 12.08
N SER A 60 -27.76 -1.79 12.38
CA SER A 60 -27.29 -0.87 11.36
C SER A 60 -25.85 -1.23 10.96
N ALA A 61 -25.69 -1.85 9.79
CA ALA A 61 -24.36 -2.11 9.22
C ALA A 61 -23.60 -0.81 8.94
N PHE A 62 -24.34 0.29 8.65
CA PHE A 62 -23.73 1.58 8.37
C PHE A 62 -23.17 2.27 9.63
N GLU A 63 -23.88 2.17 10.76
CA GLU A 63 -23.38 2.67 12.06
C GLU A 63 -22.13 1.92 12.49
N LYS A 64 -22.10 0.59 12.31
CA LYS A 64 -20.91 -0.22 12.62
C LYS A 64 -19.74 0.17 11.73
N LEU A 65 -19.97 0.37 10.43
CA LEU A 65 -18.92 0.82 9.51
C LEU A 65 -18.39 2.20 9.88
N ILE A 66 -19.26 3.14 10.27
CA ILE A 66 -18.84 4.46 10.75
C ILE A 66 -18.06 4.35 12.06
N GLY A 67 -18.49 3.47 12.97
CA GLY A 67 -17.79 3.21 14.23
C GLY A 67 -16.38 2.67 14.08
N MET A 68 -16.07 2.05 12.94
CA MET A 68 -14.72 1.61 12.61
C MET A 68 -13.82 2.73 12.09
N LEU A 69 -14.41 3.86 11.67
CA LEU A 69 -13.64 5.03 11.27
C LEU A 69 -13.13 5.73 12.52
N LYS A 70 -11.83 5.66 12.76
CA LYS A 70 -11.16 6.41 13.80
C LYS A 70 -10.56 7.67 13.19
N SER A 71 -10.70 8.78 13.89
CA SER A 71 -10.03 10.02 13.55
C SER A 71 -8.88 10.22 14.53
N ASN A 72 -7.67 10.36 14.01
CA ASN A 72 -6.50 10.67 14.81
C ASN A 72 -6.28 12.19 14.82
N ASP A 73 -6.02 12.76 15.98
CA ASP A 73 -5.50 14.11 16.08
C ASP A 73 -3.96 14.08 15.98
N LEU A 74 -3.44 14.38 14.78
CA LEU A 74 -1.99 14.49 14.54
C LEU A 74 -1.48 15.85 15.04
N SER A 75 -1.75 16.14 16.31
CA SER A 75 -1.38 17.39 16.96
C SER A 75 0.14 17.60 17.04
N GLU A 76 0.56 18.85 17.20
CA GLU A 76 1.97 19.22 17.36
C GLU A 76 2.60 18.52 18.59
N GLU A 77 1.80 18.28 19.64
CA GLU A 77 2.24 17.56 20.83
C GLU A 77 2.55 16.09 20.51
N PHE A 78 1.64 15.40 19.79
CA PHE A 78 1.87 14.02 19.35
C PHE A 78 3.06 13.92 18.38
N LEU A 79 3.16 14.84 17.41
CA LEU A 79 4.28 14.86 16.46
C LEU A 79 5.62 15.06 17.17
N THR A 80 5.66 15.93 18.19
CA THR A 80 6.86 16.12 19.02
C THR A 80 7.23 14.85 19.76
N TYR A 81 6.25 14.18 20.37
CA TYR A 81 6.44 12.90 21.06
C TYR A 81 6.91 11.79 20.10
N LEU A 82 6.31 11.70 18.92
CA LEU A 82 6.69 10.70 17.91
C LEU A 82 8.14 10.89 17.43
N ASN A 83 8.60 12.14 17.33
CA ASN A 83 9.98 12.47 16.96
C ASN A 83 11.02 12.12 18.05
N GLU A 84 10.60 11.74 19.27
CA GLU A 84 11.50 11.20 20.29
C GLU A 84 11.87 9.72 20.07
N VAL A 85 11.23 9.05 19.10
CA VAL A 85 11.61 7.67 18.69
C VAL A 85 13.06 7.65 18.21
N ASP A 86 13.82 6.65 18.69
CA ASP A 86 15.22 6.48 18.33
C ASP A 86 15.41 6.36 16.79
N PRO A 87 16.16 7.26 16.14
CA PRO A 87 16.40 7.23 14.70
C PRO A 87 17.10 5.95 14.20
N GLU A 88 17.74 5.19 15.09
CA GLU A 88 18.35 3.91 14.73
C GLU A 88 17.32 2.82 14.42
N LEU A 89 16.05 2.98 14.81
CA LEU A 89 14.98 2.00 14.62
C LEU A 89 14.32 2.05 13.26
N TYR A 90 14.46 3.14 12.49
CA TYR A 90 13.80 3.33 11.20
C TYR A 90 14.73 3.95 10.16
N TYR A 91 14.38 3.76 8.88
CA TYR A 91 15.05 4.45 7.76
C TYR A 91 14.54 5.89 7.63
N SER A 92 13.22 6.08 7.67
CA SER A 92 12.60 7.40 7.62
C SER A 92 11.20 7.39 8.22
N MET A 93 10.74 8.58 8.64
CA MET A 93 9.34 8.94 8.80
C MET A 93 8.97 9.85 7.65
N GLN A 94 8.04 9.42 6.81
CA GLN A 94 7.54 10.18 5.68
C GLN A 94 6.21 10.82 6.07
N TYR A 95 6.08 12.12 5.82
CA TYR A 95 4.91 12.92 6.16
C TYR A 95 4.15 13.26 4.87
N ASP A 96 2.94 12.76 4.76
CA ASP A 96 2.01 13.11 3.68
C ASP A 96 1.07 14.21 4.18
N TYR A 97 1.09 15.35 3.52
CA TYR A 97 0.31 16.52 3.89
C TYR A 97 -1.07 16.57 3.21
N GLY A 98 -1.43 15.52 2.46
CA GLY A 98 -2.76 15.36 1.88
C GLY A 98 -3.01 16.23 0.64
N PHE A 99 -1.98 16.77 0.01
CA PHE A 99 -2.05 17.34 -1.32
C PHE A 99 -1.52 16.35 -2.37
N ASP A 100 -2.00 16.47 -3.60
CA ASP A 100 -1.60 15.60 -4.70
C ASP A 100 -0.54 16.30 -5.57
N MET A 101 0.69 15.78 -5.57
CA MET A 101 1.81 16.32 -6.34
C MET A 101 1.49 16.40 -7.84
N ASN A 102 0.68 15.49 -8.38
CA ASN A 102 0.29 15.51 -9.79
C ASN A 102 -0.47 16.78 -10.20
N LYS A 103 -1.00 17.55 -9.25
CA LYS A 103 -1.66 18.85 -9.50
C LYS A 103 -0.70 20.00 -9.70
N TYR A 104 0.53 19.84 -9.21
CA TYR A 104 1.58 20.85 -9.26
C TYR A 104 2.60 20.58 -10.36
N ILE A 105 2.67 19.35 -10.87
CA ILE A 105 3.60 18.99 -11.95
C ILE A 105 2.91 19.10 -13.29
N PHE A 106 3.53 19.84 -14.21
CA PHE A 106 3.03 20.12 -15.56
C PHE A 106 3.90 19.44 -16.61
N THR A 107 3.26 19.06 -17.70
CA THR A 107 3.91 18.41 -18.85
C THR A 107 3.19 18.77 -20.15
N ASP A 108 3.90 18.65 -21.27
CA ASP A 108 3.34 18.76 -22.62
C ASP A 108 2.90 17.38 -23.11
N ILE A 109 1.64 17.27 -23.54
CA ILE A 109 1.12 16.03 -24.10
C ILE A 109 0.42 16.28 -25.44
N SER A 110 0.41 15.24 -26.29
CA SER A 110 -0.35 15.23 -27.53
C SER A 110 -1.21 13.96 -27.61
N ILE A 111 -2.53 14.15 -27.75
CA ILE A 111 -3.47 13.06 -27.99
C ILE A 111 -4.32 13.46 -29.19
N ASP A 112 -4.29 12.67 -30.25
CA ASP A 112 -5.12 12.86 -31.43
C ASP A 112 -6.38 11.98 -31.35
N SER A 113 -7.52 12.50 -31.79
CA SER A 113 -8.75 11.73 -31.84
C SER A 113 -9.52 12.07 -33.12
N GLU A 114 -10.36 11.12 -33.58
CA GLU A 114 -11.24 11.38 -34.71
C GLU A 114 -12.27 12.48 -34.44
N THR A 115 -12.51 12.80 -33.15
CA THR A 115 -13.36 13.93 -32.75
C THR A 115 -12.54 15.12 -32.31
N PRO A 116 -12.70 16.31 -32.91
CA PRO A 116 -11.91 17.50 -32.58
C PRO A 116 -11.99 17.92 -31.09
N GLN A 117 -13.07 17.52 -30.40
CA GLN A 117 -13.27 17.85 -28.98
C GLN A 117 -12.38 17.03 -28.03
N LEU A 118 -11.83 15.93 -28.50
CA LEU A 118 -10.93 15.06 -27.71
C LEU A 118 -9.47 15.20 -28.13
N ARG A 119 -9.19 15.97 -29.18
CA ARG A 119 -7.81 16.30 -29.56
C ARG A 119 -7.16 17.14 -28.47
N VAL A 120 -6.03 16.69 -27.97
CA VAL A 120 -5.25 17.35 -26.93
C VAL A 120 -3.85 17.61 -27.44
N ASP A 121 -3.45 18.84 -27.42
CA ASP A 121 -2.10 19.28 -27.74
C ASP A 121 -1.83 20.45 -26.80
N ASN A 122 -1.53 20.12 -25.54
CA ASN A 122 -1.55 21.07 -24.45
C ASN A 122 -0.45 20.82 -23.40
N PHE A 123 -0.02 21.92 -22.83
CA PHE A 123 0.74 21.99 -21.58
C PHE A 123 -0.22 22.11 -20.40
N MET A 124 -0.22 21.14 -19.50
CA MET A 124 -1.15 21.06 -18.38
C MET A 124 -0.62 20.20 -17.23
N ALA A 125 -1.27 20.29 -16.07
CA ALA A 125 -0.96 19.45 -14.92
C ALA A 125 -1.17 17.96 -15.21
N VAL A 126 -0.32 17.09 -14.67
CA VAL A 126 -0.41 15.63 -14.77
C VAL A 126 -1.77 15.14 -14.28
N ASP A 127 -2.30 15.68 -13.16
CA ASP A 127 -3.65 15.34 -12.66
C ASP A 127 -4.74 15.67 -13.71
N THR A 128 -4.60 16.74 -14.48
CA THR A 128 -5.56 17.07 -15.56
C THR A 128 -5.52 16.04 -16.70
N VAL A 129 -4.34 15.52 -17.02
CA VAL A 129 -4.18 14.42 -17.99
C VAL A 129 -4.85 13.16 -17.48
N ILE A 130 -4.62 12.81 -16.22
CA ILE A 130 -5.22 11.65 -15.56
C ILE A 130 -6.75 11.75 -15.59
N GLN A 131 -7.31 12.90 -15.17
CA GLN A 131 -8.76 13.13 -15.19
C GLN A 131 -9.35 13.03 -16.61
N MET A 132 -8.62 13.50 -17.60
CA MET A 132 -9.03 13.39 -18.99
C MET A 132 -9.08 11.93 -19.44
N ILE A 133 -8.06 11.15 -19.14
CA ILE A 133 -8.02 9.71 -19.42
C ILE A 133 -9.21 9.02 -18.72
N GLU A 134 -9.43 9.28 -17.44
CA GLU A 134 -10.57 8.73 -16.69
C GLU A 134 -11.93 9.11 -17.31
N THR A 135 -12.07 10.36 -17.74
CA THR A 135 -13.30 10.86 -18.39
C THR A 135 -13.59 10.10 -19.68
N VAL A 136 -12.56 9.88 -20.47
CA VAL A 136 -12.65 9.11 -21.70
C VAL A 136 -13.07 7.68 -21.42
N TYR A 137 -12.43 7.01 -20.49
CA TYR A 137 -12.80 5.66 -20.06
C TYR A 137 -14.27 5.59 -19.60
N THR A 138 -14.75 6.62 -18.93
CA THR A 138 -16.16 6.71 -18.49
C THR A 138 -17.11 6.93 -19.68
N MET A 139 -16.75 7.82 -20.63
CA MET A 139 -17.60 8.14 -21.79
C MET A 139 -17.76 6.96 -22.76
N ILE A 140 -16.72 6.17 -22.94
CA ILE A 140 -16.73 5.01 -23.84
C ILE A 140 -17.56 3.85 -23.27
N GLY A 141 -18.03 3.96 -21.99
CA GLY A 141 -18.72 2.85 -21.32
C GLY A 141 -17.82 1.61 -21.20
N ALA A 142 -16.54 1.84 -21.06
CA ALA A 142 -15.46 0.94 -21.40
C ALA A 142 -15.16 -0.11 -20.35
N ILE A 143 -15.89 -0.14 -19.24
CA ILE A 143 -15.81 -1.30 -18.36
C ILE A 143 -16.71 -2.37 -18.94
N PRO A 144 -16.19 -3.49 -19.45
CA PRO A 144 -17.02 -4.60 -19.85
C PRO A 144 -18.05 -4.95 -18.80
N PRO A 145 -19.30 -5.26 -19.17
CA PRO A 145 -20.36 -5.57 -18.20
C PRO A 145 -19.94 -6.65 -17.19
N ASP A 146 -19.09 -7.59 -17.61
CA ASP A 146 -18.58 -8.65 -16.74
C ASP A 146 -17.63 -8.12 -15.66
N LEU A 147 -16.76 -7.15 -15.99
CA LEU A 147 -15.88 -6.50 -15.01
C LEU A 147 -16.66 -5.53 -14.10
N ALA A 148 -17.64 -4.82 -14.65
CA ALA A 148 -18.54 -3.98 -13.85
C ALA A 148 -19.33 -4.82 -12.84
N ALA A 149 -19.77 -6.03 -13.23
CA ALA A 149 -20.43 -6.97 -12.34
C ALA A 149 -19.52 -7.50 -11.24
N MET A 150 -18.19 -7.49 -11.45
CA MET A 150 -17.17 -7.81 -10.44
C MET A 150 -16.80 -6.61 -9.56
N GLY A 151 -17.47 -5.47 -9.69
CA GLY A 151 -17.23 -4.26 -8.90
C GLY A 151 -16.08 -3.40 -9.41
N VAL A 152 -15.52 -3.70 -10.59
CA VAL A 152 -14.51 -2.85 -11.23
C VAL A 152 -15.18 -1.55 -11.67
N SER A 153 -14.71 -0.44 -11.14
CA SER A 153 -15.20 0.92 -11.44
C SER A 153 -14.16 1.71 -12.23
N THR A 154 -14.51 2.88 -12.73
CA THR A 154 -13.57 3.78 -13.40
C THR A 154 -12.44 4.25 -12.48
N SER A 155 -12.64 4.24 -11.15
CA SER A 155 -11.59 4.48 -10.18
C SER A 155 -10.49 3.40 -10.20
N PHE A 156 -10.79 2.20 -10.72
CA PHE A 156 -9.79 1.17 -10.96
C PHE A 156 -8.75 1.63 -12.02
N VAL A 157 -9.16 2.41 -13.00
CA VAL A 157 -8.24 2.98 -14.00
C VAL A 157 -7.21 3.87 -13.32
N ARG A 158 -7.62 4.67 -12.33
CA ARG A 158 -6.73 5.56 -11.58
C ARG A 158 -5.60 4.80 -10.87
N SER A 159 -5.86 3.59 -10.40
CA SER A 159 -4.84 2.76 -9.74
C SER A 159 -3.77 2.22 -10.70
N TYR A 160 -4.02 2.26 -12.01
CA TYR A 160 -3.04 1.89 -13.05
C TYR A 160 -2.32 3.08 -13.67
N VAL A 161 -2.79 4.30 -13.38
CA VAL A 161 -2.07 5.50 -13.83
C VAL A 161 -0.92 5.73 -12.87
N PRO A 162 0.33 5.76 -13.36
CA PRO A 162 1.47 6.01 -12.49
C PRO A 162 1.33 7.39 -11.85
N THR A 163 1.22 7.40 -10.54
CA THR A 163 1.27 8.62 -9.74
C THR A 163 2.72 8.92 -9.40
N MET A 164 3.04 10.19 -9.22
CA MET A 164 4.36 10.55 -8.71
C MET A 164 4.49 10.12 -7.24
N ALA A 165 5.53 9.34 -6.94
CA ALA A 165 5.77 8.82 -5.61
C ALA A 165 6.90 9.59 -4.91
N GLU A 166 6.69 9.95 -3.65
CA GLU A 166 7.77 10.48 -2.82
C GLU A 166 8.66 9.33 -2.31
N MET A 167 9.97 9.47 -2.50
CA MET A 167 10.95 8.52 -2.01
C MET A 167 11.09 8.62 -0.49
N PRO A 168 11.11 7.50 0.27
CA PRO A 168 11.21 7.57 1.72
C PRO A 168 12.59 8.09 2.17
N ALA A 169 13.63 7.29 2.11
CA ALA A 169 14.98 7.67 2.52
C ALA A 169 16.01 7.21 1.50
N LYS A 170 17.05 8.02 1.31
CA LYS A 170 18.14 7.70 0.39
C LYS A 170 18.73 6.31 0.64
N GLN A 171 19.01 5.99 1.92
CA GLN A 171 19.60 4.70 2.28
C GLN A 171 18.70 3.54 1.86
N LEU A 172 17.39 3.62 2.09
CA LEU A 172 16.43 2.57 1.71
C LEU A 172 16.38 2.40 0.18
N ILE A 173 16.39 3.50 -0.57
CA ILE A 173 16.42 3.46 -2.03
C ILE A 173 17.73 2.83 -2.53
N GLU A 174 18.89 3.20 -1.98
CA GLU A 174 20.18 2.61 -2.33
C GLU A 174 20.26 1.11 -1.99
N GLU A 175 19.59 0.66 -0.93
CA GLU A 175 19.52 -0.76 -0.57
C GLU A 175 18.63 -1.56 -1.53
N GLN A 176 17.56 -0.98 -2.05
CA GLN A 176 16.55 -1.69 -2.85
C GLN A 176 16.69 -1.54 -4.36
N TYR A 177 17.32 -0.47 -4.84
CA TYR A 177 17.36 -0.14 -6.26
C TYR A 177 18.79 -0.02 -6.79
N ASP A 178 18.96 -0.40 -8.06
CA ASP A 178 20.14 -0.11 -8.86
C ASP A 178 19.84 1.12 -9.75
N VAL A 179 20.82 2.02 -9.86
CA VAL A 179 20.80 3.10 -10.86
C VAL A 179 21.28 2.51 -12.19
N ILE A 180 20.38 2.34 -13.14
CA ILE A 180 20.71 1.72 -14.43
C ILE A 180 21.06 2.76 -15.51
N ALA A 181 20.72 4.03 -15.31
CA ALA A 181 21.14 5.17 -16.13
C ALA A 181 21.11 6.45 -15.29
N GLY A 182 21.95 7.43 -15.66
CA GLY A 182 22.04 8.70 -14.95
C GLY A 182 22.62 8.58 -13.54
N THR A 183 22.06 9.27 -12.57
CA THR A 183 22.54 9.33 -11.19
C THR A 183 21.41 9.15 -10.17
N MET A 184 21.77 8.73 -8.95
CA MET A 184 20.86 8.79 -7.81
C MET A 184 20.54 10.27 -7.51
N PRO A 185 19.28 10.64 -7.27
CA PRO A 185 18.93 12.02 -6.93
C PRO A 185 19.52 12.44 -5.59
N SER A 186 19.81 13.71 -5.47
CA SER A 186 20.21 14.31 -4.20
C SER A 186 18.98 14.50 -3.31
N PHE A 187 19.15 14.26 -2.01
CA PHE A 187 18.11 14.51 -1.00
C PHE A 187 18.31 15.86 -0.28
N ALA A 188 19.23 16.70 -0.80
CA ALA A 188 19.44 18.05 -0.27
C ALA A 188 18.28 18.98 -0.67
N ALA A 189 17.94 19.91 0.21
CA ALA A 189 16.80 20.82 0.00
C ALA A 189 16.92 21.68 -1.27
N GLU A 190 18.15 22.05 -1.64
CA GLU A 190 18.46 22.84 -2.85
C GLU A 190 18.26 22.05 -4.15
N ASP A 191 18.30 20.72 -4.10
CA ASP A 191 18.20 19.83 -5.25
C ASP A 191 16.77 19.24 -5.43
N TYR A 192 15.75 19.97 -4.97
CA TYR A 192 14.34 19.56 -5.02
C TYR A 192 13.84 19.27 -6.45
N ASN A 193 14.50 19.80 -7.46
CA ASN A 193 14.11 19.69 -8.87
C ASN A 193 14.54 18.40 -9.56
N GLN A 194 15.08 17.43 -8.81
CA GLN A 194 15.53 16.15 -9.35
C GLN A 194 14.43 15.10 -9.24
N LEU A 195 14.06 14.55 -10.39
CA LEU A 195 13.15 13.41 -10.51
C LEU A 195 13.92 12.15 -10.91
N VAL A 196 13.33 10.99 -10.64
CA VAL A 196 13.81 9.71 -11.19
C VAL A 196 12.66 8.96 -11.84
N LEU A 197 13.00 8.14 -12.82
CA LEU A 197 12.09 7.18 -13.42
C LEU A 197 12.34 5.80 -12.79
N VAL A 198 11.30 5.16 -12.28
CA VAL A 198 11.35 3.81 -11.73
C VAL A 198 10.78 2.84 -12.76
N VAL A 199 11.59 1.86 -13.15
CA VAL A 199 11.18 0.76 -14.05
C VAL A 199 11.00 -0.53 -13.26
N ASP A 200 10.26 -1.49 -13.81
CA ASP A 200 10.15 -2.82 -13.22
C ASP A 200 11.41 -3.68 -13.47
N SER A 201 11.40 -4.93 -12.99
CA SER A 201 12.51 -5.89 -13.18
C SER A 201 12.78 -6.23 -14.65
N TYR A 202 11.89 -5.91 -15.58
CA TYR A 202 12.00 -6.13 -17.02
C TYR A 202 12.32 -4.86 -17.79
N ASN A 203 12.58 -3.75 -17.09
CA ASN A 203 12.74 -2.39 -17.64
C ASN A 203 11.47 -1.83 -18.31
N ASN A 204 10.29 -2.29 -17.87
CA ASN A 204 9.04 -1.76 -18.39
C ASN A 204 8.61 -0.53 -17.60
N ILE A 205 7.96 0.39 -18.30
CA ILE A 205 7.15 1.47 -17.75
C ILE A 205 5.80 1.49 -18.45
N SER A 206 4.84 2.18 -17.86
CA SER A 206 3.51 2.36 -18.46
C SER A 206 3.60 3.27 -19.70
N ASP A 207 2.79 2.97 -20.70
CA ASP A 207 2.56 3.83 -21.87
C ASP A 207 2.06 5.23 -21.47
N ILE A 208 1.27 5.33 -20.39
CA ILE A 208 0.84 6.61 -19.81
C ILE A 208 2.06 7.41 -19.31
N THR A 209 3.04 6.76 -18.69
CA THR A 209 4.29 7.43 -18.29
C THR A 209 5.03 7.99 -19.51
N LEU A 210 5.09 7.25 -20.61
CA LEU A 210 5.71 7.72 -21.85
C LEU A 210 4.93 8.89 -22.50
N LEU A 211 3.59 8.86 -22.40
CA LEU A 211 2.76 9.98 -22.81
C LEU A 211 3.07 11.24 -22.00
N LEU A 212 3.16 11.11 -20.66
CA LEU A 212 3.50 12.21 -19.77
C LEU A 212 4.90 12.78 -20.04
N LEU A 213 5.81 11.95 -20.52
CA LEU A 213 7.15 12.35 -20.94
C LEU A 213 7.19 12.99 -22.34
N GLY A 214 6.06 12.98 -23.06
CA GLY A 214 5.97 13.53 -24.41
C GLY A 214 6.63 12.67 -25.51
N TYR A 215 7.05 11.44 -25.19
CA TYR A 215 7.70 10.56 -26.18
C TYR A 215 6.73 9.84 -27.10
N ILE A 216 5.50 9.64 -26.67
CA ILE A 216 4.44 9.03 -27.48
C ILE A 216 3.23 9.93 -27.49
N GLY A 217 2.61 10.06 -28.68
CA GLY A 217 1.24 10.57 -28.81
C GLY A 217 0.24 9.48 -28.48
N GLY A 218 -0.97 9.87 -28.08
CA GLY A 218 -2.11 8.97 -27.93
C GLY A 218 -3.08 9.17 -29.09
N SER A 219 -3.68 8.11 -29.61
CA SER A 219 -4.85 8.20 -30.47
C SER A 219 -6.05 7.53 -29.81
N MET A 220 -7.25 8.13 -30.02
CA MET A 220 -8.47 7.68 -29.39
C MET A 220 -9.60 7.52 -30.38
N GLU A 221 -10.15 6.31 -30.45
CA GLU A 221 -11.33 6.01 -31.26
C GLU A 221 -12.56 5.80 -30.40
N ILE A 222 -13.57 6.66 -30.54
CA ILE A 222 -14.82 6.56 -29.79
C ILE A 222 -15.72 5.48 -30.37
N GLY A 223 -16.27 4.63 -29.52
CA GLY A 223 -17.23 3.58 -29.89
C GLY A 223 -16.63 2.20 -30.10
N LYS A 224 -15.34 2.03 -29.89
CA LYS A 224 -14.68 0.71 -29.83
C LYS A 224 -14.54 0.21 -28.37
N PRO A 225 -14.34 -1.10 -28.16
CA PRO A 225 -13.92 -1.63 -26.86
C PRO A 225 -12.65 -0.97 -26.37
N LEU A 226 -12.47 -0.82 -25.05
CA LEU A 226 -11.39 -0.07 -24.43
C LEU A 226 -9.98 -0.43 -24.97
N ALA A 227 -9.68 -1.73 -25.06
CA ALA A 227 -8.41 -2.22 -25.56
C ALA A 227 -8.12 -1.87 -27.05
N GLU A 228 -9.15 -1.40 -27.76
CA GLU A 228 -9.06 -1.01 -29.16
C GLU A 228 -9.30 0.51 -29.36
N SER A 229 -9.78 1.21 -28.32
CA SER A 229 -10.19 2.61 -28.41
C SER A 229 -9.06 3.58 -28.11
N PHE A 230 -8.09 3.16 -27.31
CA PHE A 230 -6.94 3.96 -26.93
C PHE A 230 -5.68 3.22 -27.40
N SER A 231 -4.96 3.79 -28.32
CA SER A 231 -3.66 3.30 -28.76
C SER A 231 -2.64 4.40 -28.59
N PHE A 232 -1.49 4.04 -28.08
CA PHE A 232 -0.33 4.93 -28.07
C PHE A 232 0.47 4.67 -29.34
N ASP A 233 0.77 5.76 -30.08
CA ASP A 233 1.62 5.67 -31.26
C ASP A 233 3.07 5.61 -30.80
N GLY A 234 3.62 4.43 -30.76
CA GLY A 234 5.03 4.24 -30.44
C GLY A 234 5.43 2.80 -30.31
N THR A 235 6.55 2.46 -30.89
CA THR A 235 7.23 1.20 -30.61
C THR A 235 7.96 1.35 -29.29
N ALA A 236 7.81 0.37 -28.46
CA ALA A 236 8.16 0.34 -27.06
C ALA A 236 9.68 0.32 -26.74
N GLU A 237 10.54 0.83 -27.58
CA GLU A 237 11.98 0.86 -27.31
C GLU A 237 12.49 2.30 -27.34
N ILE A 238 12.58 2.93 -26.16
CA ILE A 238 13.20 4.24 -25.95
C ILE A 238 14.49 4.02 -25.18
N SER A 239 15.57 4.64 -25.63
CA SER A 239 16.86 4.51 -24.96
C SER A 239 16.84 5.22 -23.59
N PHE A 240 17.59 4.70 -22.63
CA PHE A 240 17.74 5.35 -21.34
C PHE A 240 18.36 6.75 -21.44
N GLU A 241 19.25 6.95 -22.42
CA GLU A 241 19.91 8.23 -22.69
C GLU A 241 18.90 9.30 -23.13
N ASP A 242 17.83 8.91 -23.83
CA ASP A 242 16.77 9.82 -24.24
C ASP A 242 15.85 10.19 -23.06
N LEU A 243 15.63 9.27 -22.12
CA LEU A 243 14.75 9.47 -20.97
C LEU A 243 15.40 10.33 -19.86
N VAL A 244 16.71 10.16 -19.64
CA VAL A 244 17.48 11.01 -18.70
C VAL A 244 17.62 12.40 -19.28
N GLY A 245 17.31 13.42 -18.50
CA GLY A 245 17.26 14.81 -18.95
C GLY A 245 15.87 15.27 -19.43
N SER A 246 14.86 14.37 -19.43
CA SER A 246 13.48 14.76 -19.72
C SER A 246 12.96 15.72 -18.66
N LYS A 247 12.14 16.68 -19.09
CA LYS A 247 11.71 17.80 -18.27
C LYS A 247 10.24 17.75 -17.91
N PHE A 248 9.97 18.11 -16.68
CA PHE A 248 8.66 18.49 -16.17
C PHE A 248 8.76 19.90 -15.57
N TYR A 249 7.63 20.42 -15.14
CA TYR A 249 7.58 21.79 -14.66
C TYR A 249 6.74 21.86 -13.38
N LEU A 250 7.31 22.41 -12.32
CA LEU A 250 6.59 22.63 -11.06
C LEU A 250 5.87 23.99 -11.16
N ALA A 251 4.57 23.97 -10.88
CA ALA A 251 3.75 25.15 -10.72
C ALA A 251 3.49 25.40 -9.23
N ASP A 252 3.52 26.64 -8.82
CA ASP A 252 2.92 27.06 -7.56
C ASP A 252 1.38 27.24 -7.69
N ASN A 253 0.69 27.56 -6.61
CA ASN A 253 -0.76 27.74 -6.63
C ASN A 253 -1.23 28.84 -7.60
N ALA A 254 -0.48 29.95 -7.74
CA ALA A 254 -0.84 31.05 -8.62
C ALA A 254 -0.70 30.65 -10.09
N ALA A 255 0.34 29.88 -10.42
CA ALA A 255 0.56 29.38 -11.77
C ALA A 255 -0.39 28.20 -12.10
N ALA A 256 -0.67 27.31 -11.14
CA ALA A 256 -1.54 26.16 -11.35
C ALA A 256 -3.03 26.54 -11.44
N TYR A 257 -3.45 27.57 -10.68
CA TYR A 257 -4.86 27.95 -10.52
C TYR A 257 -5.06 29.46 -10.70
N PRO A 258 -4.83 30.04 -11.88
CA PRO A 258 -5.02 31.46 -12.11
C PRO A 258 -6.49 31.87 -11.91
N TYR A 259 -6.70 33.08 -11.35
CA TYR A 259 -8.02 33.64 -11.15
C TYR A 259 -8.58 34.22 -12.44
N ASP A 260 -9.79 33.81 -12.82
CA ASP A 260 -10.52 34.36 -13.97
C ASP A 260 -11.42 35.53 -13.51
N ASP A 261 -11.00 36.73 -13.80
CA ASP A 261 -11.74 37.97 -13.44
C ASP A 261 -13.12 38.07 -14.10
N VAL A 262 -13.31 37.45 -15.24
CA VAL A 262 -14.59 37.48 -15.98
C VAL A 262 -15.59 36.53 -15.34
N ARG A 263 -15.16 35.31 -15.05
CA ARG A 263 -16.02 34.29 -14.43
C ARG A 263 -16.05 34.36 -12.90
N LYS A 264 -15.16 35.19 -12.31
CA LYS A 264 -14.99 35.34 -10.85
C LYS A 264 -14.74 34.00 -10.14
N THR A 265 -13.89 33.17 -10.73
CA THR A 265 -13.51 31.85 -10.19
C THR A 265 -12.07 31.52 -10.52
N TYR A 266 -11.48 30.62 -9.75
CA TYR A 266 -10.20 30.00 -10.11
C TYR A 266 -10.42 28.95 -11.20
N LYS A 267 -9.39 28.70 -12.03
CA LYS A 267 -9.43 27.70 -13.09
C LYS A 267 -8.13 26.94 -13.20
N ASN A 268 -8.18 25.71 -13.71
CA ASN A 268 -6.98 24.96 -14.05
C ASN A 268 -6.20 25.70 -15.15
N ASN A 269 -4.90 25.78 -14.99
CA ASN A 269 -4.04 26.32 -16.02
C ASN A 269 -3.81 25.26 -17.12
N ILE A 270 -4.41 25.50 -18.29
CA ILE A 270 -4.24 24.66 -19.48
C ILE A 270 -3.81 25.60 -20.59
N GLN A 271 -2.63 25.35 -21.15
CA GLN A 271 -2.05 26.18 -22.21
C GLN A 271 -1.82 25.33 -23.48
N PRO A 272 -1.74 25.96 -24.67
CA PRO A 272 -1.29 25.24 -25.86
C PRO A 272 0.11 24.65 -25.67
N SER A 273 0.42 23.56 -26.36
CA SER A 273 1.76 22.99 -26.39
C SER A 273 2.79 24.02 -26.85
N GLY A 274 3.98 23.97 -26.24
CA GLY A 274 5.04 24.97 -26.49
C GLY A 274 4.78 26.33 -25.88
N ALA A 275 3.89 26.43 -24.88
CA ALA A 275 3.64 27.70 -24.15
C ALA A 275 4.91 28.18 -23.42
N ASP A 276 4.89 29.47 -23.02
CA ASP A 276 5.94 30.03 -22.19
C ASP A 276 5.92 29.40 -20.78
N THR A 277 6.98 28.68 -20.45
CA THR A 277 7.14 28.00 -19.15
C THR A 277 7.92 28.83 -18.12
N SER A 278 8.20 30.09 -18.39
CA SER A 278 9.02 30.96 -17.50
C SER A 278 8.41 31.21 -16.11
N ALA A 279 7.11 30.96 -15.94
CA ALA A 279 6.39 31.02 -14.66
C ALA A 279 6.47 29.71 -13.84
N PHE A 280 7.16 28.71 -14.36
CA PHE A 280 7.25 27.36 -13.77
C PHE A 280 8.71 27.05 -13.42
N GLU A 281 8.94 26.26 -12.39
CA GLU A 281 10.27 25.77 -12.04
C GLU A 281 10.54 24.47 -12.81
N GLU A 282 11.70 24.38 -13.46
CA GLU A 282 12.06 23.21 -14.26
C GLU A 282 12.48 22.04 -13.36
N LEU A 283 11.89 20.87 -13.58
CA LEU A 283 12.26 19.60 -12.98
C LEU A 283 12.89 18.71 -14.04
N GLU A 284 13.89 17.90 -13.65
CA GLU A 284 14.63 17.05 -14.58
C GLU A 284 14.74 15.62 -14.08
N ILE A 285 14.55 14.65 -14.96
CA ILE A 285 14.84 13.23 -14.67
C ILE A 285 16.35 13.03 -14.68
N VAL A 286 16.95 12.89 -13.50
CA VAL A 286 18.40 12.72 -13.34
C VAL A 286 18.86 11.27 -13.40
N GLY A 287 17.95 10.30 -13.24
CA GLY A 287 18.31 8.89 -13.28
C GLY A 287 17.14 7.95 -13.44
N ILE A 288 17.48 6.71 -13.75
CA ILE A 288 16.53 5.60 -13.87
C ILE A 288 16.90 4.53 -12.85
N LEU A 289 15.90 4.16 -12.03
CA LEU A 289 16.03 3.18 -10.96
C LEU A 289 15.32 1.87 -11.32
N ARG A 290 15.94 0.74 -11.01
CA ARG A 290 15.37 -0.60 -11.15
C ARG A 290 15.50 -1.36 -9.83
N PRO A 291 14.45 -2.08 -9.36
CA PRO A 291 14.57 -2.93 -8.17
C PRO A 291 15.69 -3.95 -8.34
N LYS A 292 16.48 -4.16 -7.27
CA LYS A 292 17.50 -5.21 -7.22
C LYS A 292 16.87 -6.60 -7.32
N GLU A 293 17.65 -7.57 -7.74
CA GLU A 293 17.19 -8.96 -7.88
C GLU A 293 16.70 -9.51 -6.53
N ASN A 294 15.49 -10.09 -6.54
CA ASN A 294 14.80 -10.67 -5.38
C ASN A 294 14.43 -9.66 -4.27
N VAL A 295 14.37 -8.37 -4.58
CA VAL A 295 13.91 -7.32 -3.67
C VAL A 295 12.55 -6.80 -4.13
N THR A 296 11.59 -6.70 -3.19
CA THR A 296 10.36 -5.96 -3.42
C THR A 296 10.64 -4.50 -3.17
N GLY A 297 10.62 -3.69 -4.22
CA GLY A 297 10.86 -2.26 -4.12
C GLY A 297 9.74 -1.51 -3.40
N VAL A 298 10.09 -0.44 -2.71
CA VAL A 298 9.13 0.43 -2.01
C VAL A 298 8.41 1.40 -2.96
N LEU A 299 8.95 1.63 -4.15
CA LEU A 299 8.38 2.51 -5.16
C LEU A 299 7.71 1.69 -6.26
N ASP A 300 6.53 2.13 -6.68
CA ASP A 300 5.89 1.63 -7.89
C ASP A 300 6.61 2.14 -9.15
N THR A 301 6.36 1.48 -10.29
CA THR A 301 6.87 1.94 -11.59
C THR A 301 6.26 3.29 -11.97
N GLY A 302 7.08 4.23 -12.44
CA GLY A 302 6.66 5.58 -12.80
C GLY A 302 7.66 6.63 -12.37
N LEU A 303 7.18 7.82 -12.05
CA LEU A 303 8.02 8.94 -11.62
C LEU A 303 8.12 9.00 -10.10
N ALA A 304 9.32 9.28 -9.59
CA ALA A 304 9.53 9.49 -8.17
C ALA A 304 10.39 10.73 -7.92
N TYR A 305 10.19 11.33 -6.75
CA TYR A 305 10.84 12.56 -6.32
C TYR A 305 11.28 12.48 -4.86
N THR A 306 12.18 13.37 -4.44
CA THR A 306 12.69 13.42 -3.07
C THR A 306 11.76 14.24 -2.16
N PRO A 307 11.78 14.06 -0.83
CA PRO A 307 11.03 14.88 0.12
C PRO A 307 11.30 16.40 -0.01
N ALA A 308 12.44 16.78 -0.61
CA ALA A 308 12.76 18.16 -0.87
C ALA A 308 11.73 18.85 -1.79
N LEU A 309 11.13 18.14 -2.74
CA LEU A 309 10.09 18.68 -3.60
C LEU A 309 8.79 18.94 -2.83
N THR A 310 8.38 18.04 -1.93
CA THR A 310 7.24 18.26 -1.02
C THR A 310 7.47 19.51 -0.17
N ALA A 311 8.65 19.64 0.43
CA ALA A 311 9.01 20.81 1.22
C ALA A 311 8.96 22.10 0.39
N ARG A 312 9.42 22.07 -0.87
CA ARG A 312 9.36 23.21 -1.79
C ARG A 312 7.93 23.64 -2.07
N VAL A 313 7.01 22.72 -2.33
CA VAL A 313 5.59 23.04 -2.55
C VAL A 313 4.96 23.66 -1.32
N LEU A 314 5.24 23.13 -0.12
CA LEU A 314 4.76 23.72 1.13
C LEU A 314 5.32 25.14 1.36
N GLU A 315 6.61 25.34 1.13
CA GLU A 315 7.27 26.65 1.25
C GLU A 315 6.64 27.67 0.30
N THR A 316 6.49 27.34 -0.98
CA THR A 316 5.90 28.25 -1.97
C THR A 316 4.44 28.56 -1.68
N SER A 317 3.69 27.65 -1.07
CA SER A 317 2.29 27.89 -0.67
C SER A 317 2.14 29.04 0.34
N GLU A 318 3.20 29.31 1.11
CA GLU A 318 3.27 30.40 2.11
C GLU A 318 3.52 31.78 1.46
N GLU A 319 3.96 31.86 0.20
CA GLU A 319 4.23 33.10 -0.49
C GLU A 319 2.93 33.88 -0.76
N ALA A 320 3.03 35.25 -0.78
CA ALA A 320 1.86 36.13 -0.83
C ALA A 320 0.97 35.89 -2.07
N GLU A 321 1.57 35.58 -3.21
CA GLU A 321 0.85 35.32 -4.45
C GLU A 321 0.04 34.03 -4.41
N ASN A 322 0.57 33.01 -3.75
CA ASN A 322 -0.02 31.69 -3.61
C ASN A 322 -1.08 31.64 -2.52
N ARG A 323 -1.01 32.50 -1.50
CA ARG A 323 -1.99 32.59 -0.41
C ARG A 323 -3.37 33.02 -0.85
N ALA A 324 -3.52 33.73 -1.96
CA ALA A 324 -4.81 34.27 -2.38
C ALA A 324 -5.90 33.19 -2.53
N ILE A 325 -5.59 32.07 -3.16
CA ILE A 325 -6.53 30.94 -3.31
C ILE A 325 -6.72 30.18 -1.98
N ILE A 326 -5.66 30.03 -1.19
CA ILE A 326 -5.70 29.37 0.13
C ILE A 326 -6.59 30.18 1.09
N ASP A 327 -6.42 31.49 1.13
CA ASP A 327 -7.25 32.38 1.97
C ASP A 327 -8.70 32.40 1.49
N ALA A 328 -8.94 32.34 0.18
CA ALA A 328 -10.28 32.17 -0.36
C ALA A 328 -10.93 30.86 0.10
N ALA A 329 -10.16 29.76 0.16
CA ALA A 329 -10.63 28.47 0.69
C ALA A 329 -10.89 28.55 2.20
N LYS A 330 -9.98 29.14 2.98
CA LYS A 330 -10.14 29.34 4.44
C LYS A 330 -11.37 30.17 4.80
N ASN A 331 -11.66 31.20 4.02
CA ASN A 331 -12.75 32.12 4.26
C ASN A 331 -14.10 31.67 3.68
N SER A 332 -14.13 30.55 2.92
CA SER A 332 -15.37 30.01 2.38
C SER A 332 -16.15 29.23 3.46
N GLU A 333 -17.48 29.24 3.37
CA GLU A 333 -18.34 28.48 4.28
C GLU A 333 -18.09 26.97 4.26
N LYS A 334 -17.53 26.45 3.15
CA LYS A 334 -17.25 25.03 2.95
C LYS A 334 -15.78 24.65 3.17
N GLY A 335 -14.91 25.59 3.55
CA GLY A 335 -13.47 25.35 3.67
C GLY A 335 -12.79 25.01 2.33
N SER A 336 -13.42 25.32 1.21
CA SER A 336 -12.90 25.03 -0.15
C SER A 336 -13.36 26.04 -1.17
N VAL A 337 -12.61 26.16 -2.27
CA VAL A 337 -12.95 26.99 -3.43
C VAL A 337 -13.21 26.11 -4.65
N PRO A 338 -14.15 26.47 -5.52
CA PRO A 338 -14.33 25.78 -6.79
C PRO A 338 -13.21 26.21 -7.77
N VAL A 339 -12.56 25.23 -8.37
CA VAL A 339 -11.60 25.42 -9.47
C VAL A 339 -12.22 24.84 -10.73
N LEU A 340 -12.43 25.69 -11.74
CA LEU A 340 -13.08 25.32 -13.00
C LEU A 340 -12.08 24.62 -13.93
N ASN A 341 -12.42 23.45 -14.39
CA ASN A 341 -11.78 22.84 -15.55
C ASN A 341 -12.51 23.34 -16.81
N GLU A 342 -11.89 24.27 -17.54
CA GLU A 342 -12.49 24.90 -18.73
C GLU A 342 -12.80 23.89 -19.85
N ARG A 343 -12.13 22.73 -19.85
CA ARG A 343 -12.30 21.71 -20.89
C ARG A 343 -13.54 20.84 -20.63
N SER A 344 -13.72 20.38 -19.39
CA SER A 344 -14.88 19.58 -19.01
C SER A 344 -16.10 20.43 -18.60
N GLY A 345 -15.89 21.70 -18.29
CA GLY A 345 -16.90 22.58 -17.70
C GLY A 345 -17.26 22.24 -16.26
N GLN A 346 -16.56 21.30 -15.64
CA GLN A 346 -16.77 20.87 -14.26
C GLN A 346 -15.88 21.67 -13.31
N SER A 347 -16.35 21.85 -12.08
CA SER A 347 -15.56 22.46 -11.02
C SER A 347 -15.23 21.44 -9.92
N THR A 348 -13.98 21.42 -9.52
CA THR A 348 -13.49 20.62 -8.40
C THR A 348 -13.34 21.52 -7.18
N ALA A 349 -13.82 21.05 -6.01
CA ALA A 349 -13.64 21.75 -4.76
C ALA A 349 -12.20 21.52 -4.25
N MET A 350 -11.45 22.62 -4.07
CA MET A 350 -10.08 22.60 -3.54
C MET A 350 -10.08 23.14 -2.11
N SER A 351 -9.74 22.27 -1.16
CA SER A 351 -9.60 22.64 0.26
C SER A 351 -8.23 23.28 0.52
N VAL A 352 -8.07 23.86 1.70
CA VAL A 352 -6.79 24.38 2.19
C VAL A 352 -5.68 23.32 2.08
N ARG A 353 -5.98 22.10 2.50
CA ARG A 353 -5.05 20.97 2.46
C ARG A 353 -4.68 20.56 1.04
N THR A 354 -5.67 20.46 0.13
CA THR A 354 -5.39 20.13 -1.28
C THR A 354 -4.63 21.23 -2.03
N LEU A 355 -4.60 22.44 -1.48
CA LEU A 355 -3.80 23.59 -1.94
C LEU A 355 -2.45 23.70 -1.22
N ALA A 356 -2.00 22.64 -0.55
CA ALA A 356 -0.77 22.62 0.26
C ALA A 356 -0.68 23.77 1.29
N GLY A 357 -1.80 24.30 1.74
CA GLY A 357 -1.88 25.41 2.69
C GLY A 357 -2.01 24.99 4.16
N ASP A 358 -1.94 23.69 4.46
CA ASP A 358 -1.97 23.12 5.78
C ASP A 358 -0.65 22.36 6.05
N PRO A 359 0.18 22.84 6.98
CA PRO A 359 1.47 22.21 7.29
C PRO A 359 1.33 20.98 8.20
N THR A 360 0.10 20.66 8.65
CA THR A 360 -0.14 19.48 9.48
C THR A 360 -0.21 18.23 8.60
N PRO A 361 0.57 17.17 8.85
CA PRO A 361 0.50 15.97 8.06
C PRO A 361 -0.86 15.29 8.20
N ALA A 362 -1.38 14.74 7.10
CA ALA A 362 -2.58 13.91 7.06
C ALA A 362 -2.27 12.43 7.31
N LYS A 363 -1.03 12.04 7.02
CA LYS A 363 -0.55 10.67 7.20
C LYS A 363 0.94 10.66 7.49
N ILE A 364 1.34 9.73 8.34
CA ILE A 364 2.74 9.45 8.65
C ILE A 364 3.01 7.99 8.29
N SER A 365 4.05 7.74 7.50
CA SER A 365 4.50 6.40 7.14
C SER A 365 5.90 6.18 7.72
N ILE A 366 6.04 5.20 8.62
CA ILE A 366 7.30 4.92 9.31
C ILE A 366 7.91 3.66 8.73
N PHE A 367 9.06 3.80 8.08
CA PHE A 367 9.82 2.72 7.46
C PHE A 367 10.82 2.16 8.45
N ALA A 368 10.42 1.15 9.21
CA ALA A 368 11.29 0.51 10.20
C ALA A 368 12.44 -0.27 9.53
N LYS A 369 13.61 -0.29 10.16
CA LYS A 369 14.79 -1.03 9.64
C LYS A 369 14.62 -2.54 9.76
N ASP A 370 14.00 -2.99 10.85
CA ASP A 370 13.75 -4.39 11.11
C ASP A 370 12.49 -4.58 11.98
N PHE A 371 12.19 -5.82 12.26
CA PHE A 371 10.99 -6.18 13.02
C PHE A 371 11.06 -5.74 14.49
N ASP A 372 12.24 -5.77 15.09
CA ASP A 372 12.45 -5.32 16.47
C ASP A 372 12.28 -3.80 16.56
N GLY A 373 12.83 -3.06 15.60
CA GLY A 373 12.62 -1.61 15.45
C GLY A 373 11.13 -1.27 15.28
N LYS A 374 10.41 -2.00 14.40
CA LYS A 374 8.96 -1.81 14.24
C LYS A 374 8.21 -2.02 15.55
N ASN A 375 8.51 -3.09 16.28
CA ASN A 375 7.86 -3.37 17.55
C ASN A 375 8.20 -2.32 18.63
N ALA A 376 9.42 -1.80 18.64
CA ALA A 376 9.81 -0.72 19.54
C ALA A 376 9.06 0.59 19.22
N ILE A 377 8.86 0.91 17.92
CA ILE A 377 8.07 2.05 17.49
C ILE A 377 6.60 1.89 17.91
N LYS A 378 6.01 0.70 17.70
CA LYS A 378 4.64 0.39 18.17
C LYS A 378 4.53 0.57 19.68
N ALA A 379 5.47 0.03 20.45
CA ALA A 379 5.49 0.18 21.91
C ALA A 379 5.59 1.64 22.36
N HIS A 380 6.29 2.50 21.59
CA HIS A 380 6.35 3.94 21.86
C HIS A 380 4.98 4.59 21.64
N ILE A 381 4.27 4.27 20.55
CA ILE A 381 2.92 4.77 20.28
C ILE A 381 1.92 4.24 21.32
N ASP A 382 2.02 2.96 21.70
CA ASP A 382 1.18 2.35 22.73
C ASP A 382 1.40 3.00 24.11
N ALA A 383 2.62 3.47 24.42
CA ALA A 383 2.91 4.22 25.63
C ALA A 383 2.26 5.62 25.64
N TRP A 384 2.09 6.25 24.48
CA TRP A 384 1.25 7.44 24.34
C TRP A 384 -0.20 7.11 24.63
N ASN A 385 -0.74 6.10 23.93
CA ASN A 385 -2.12 5.65 24.04
C ASN A 385 -2.51 5.19 25.45
N ALA A 386 -1.56 4.69 26.24
CA ALA A 386 -1.81 4.27 27.62
C ALA A 386 -2.30 5.41 28.55
N LYS A 387 -2.21 6.67 28.13
CA LYS A 387 -2.72 7.84 28.86
C LYS A 387 -4.19 8.14 28.54
N TYR A 388 -4.73 7.56 27.50
CA TYR A 388 -6.02 7.87 26.90
C TYR A 388 -6.88 6.62 26.74
N THR A 389 -8.16 6.78 26.49
CA THR A 389 -9.08 5.70 26.08
C THR A 389 -9.28 5.75 24.57
N GLU A 390 -9.76 4.69 23.96
CA GLU A 390 -10.02 4.64 22.51
C GLU A 390 -11.09 5.62 22.01
N GLU A 391 -11.84 6.24 22.94
CA GLU A 391 -12.86 7.26 22.66
C GLU A 391 -12.29 8.68 22.69
N ASP A 392 -11.10 8.88 23.23
CA ASP A 392 -10.45 10.20 23.33
C ASP A 392 -9.84 10.58 21.96
N GLU A 393 -9.90 11.86 21.61
CA GLU A 393 -9.36 12.39 20.33
C GLU A 393 -7.84 12.25 20.25
N GLU A 394 -7.16 12.24 21.40
CA GLU A 394 -5.70 12.10 21.52
C GLU A 394 -5.22 10.64 21.38
N TYR A 395 -6.14 9.66 21.39
CA TYR A 395 -5.78 8.26 21.12
C TYR A 395 -5.41 8.08 19.66
N ILE A 396 -4.23 7.52 19.39
CA ILE A 396 -3.69 7.36 18.05
C ILE A 396 -3.86 5.92 17.57
N ALA A 397 -4.76 5.72 16.63
CA ALA A 397 -4.90 4.46 15.92
C ALA A 397 -3.86 4.38 14.78
N TYR A 398 -3.12 3.31 14.73
CA TYR A 398 -2.15 3.05 13.65
C TYR A 398 -2.49 1.77 12.90
N SER A 399 -2.07 1.70 11.65
CA SER A 399 -2.27 0.53 10.78
C SER A 399 -0.95 -0.17 10.51
N ASP A 400 -0.92 -1.46 10.81
CA ASP A 400 0.17 -2.37 10.47
C ASP A 400 -0.37 -3.45 9.51
N MET A 401 -0.36 -3.14 8.22
CA MET A 401 -0.84 -4.04 7.18
C MET A 401 -0.09 -5.38 7.19
N MET A 402 1.18 -5.34 7.55
CA MET A 402 2.02 -6.52 7.61
C MET A 402 1.59 -7.46 8.71
N ASP A 403 1.42 -6.97 9.94
CA ASP A 403 0.96 -7.79 11.06
C ASP A 403 -0.41 -8.39 10.77
N MET A 404 -1.29 -7.65 10.11
CA MET A 404 -2.61 -8.16 9.71
C MET A 404 -2.48 -9.31 8.69
N MET A 405 -1.69 -9.14 7.63
CA MET A 405 -1.48 -10.19 6.62
C MET A 405 -0.84 -11.44 7.23
N PHE A 406 0.21 -11.27 8.05
CA PHE A 406 0.89 -12.39 8.68
C PHE A 406 0.06 -13.05 9.78
N GLY A 407 -0.76 -12.30 10.49
CA GLY A 407 -1.73 -12.82 11.45
C GLY A 407 -2.74 -13.77 10.78
N MET A 408 -3.28 -13.39 9.62
CA MET A 408 -4.16 -14.26 8.83
C MET A 408 -3.44 -15.53 8.35
N LEU A 409 -2.23 -15.39 7.83
CA LEU A 409 -1.44 -16.53 7.36
C LEU A 409 -1.06 -17.47 8.52
N SER A 410 -0.66 -16.94 9.67
CA SER A 410 -0.38 -17.72 10.88
C SER A 410 -1.58 -18.54 11.32
N THR A 411 -2.77 -17.92 11.35
CA THR A 411 -4.02 -18.60 11.70
C THR A 411 -4.33 -19.78 10.76
N MET A 412 -4.09 -19.59 9.44
CA MET A 412 -4.27 -20.69 8.46
C MET A 412 -3.28 -21.83 8.70
N VAL A 413 -2.01 -21.51 8.98
CA VAL A 413 -0.96 -22.49 9.25
C VAL A 413 -1.22 -23.24 10.54
N ASP A 414 -1.66 -22.56 11.58
CA ASP A 414 -2.05 -23.17 12.85
C ASP A 414 -3.21 -24.14 12.65
N ALA A 415 -4.23 -23.75 11.90
CA ALA A 415 -5.35 -24.65 11.56
C ALA A 415 -4.88 -25.91 10.84
N VAL A 416 -4.04 -25.79 9.82
CA VAL A 416 -3.45 -26.94 9.10
C VAL A 416 -2.59 -27.79 10.05
N SER A 417 -1.78 -27.16 10.91
CA SER A 417 -0.94 -27.83 11.89
C SER A 417 -1.76 -28.64 12.89
N TYR A 418 -2.87 -28.10 13.41
CA TYR A 418 -3.78 -28.84 14.30
C TYR A 418 -4.41 -30.07 13.62
N VAL A 419 -4.82 -29.94 12.36
CA VAL A 419 -5.33 -31.04 11.56
C VAL A 419 -4.27 -32.12 11.38
N LEU A 420 -3.06 -31.78 11.03
CA LEU A 420 -1.94 -32.71 10.87
C LEU A 420 -1.57 -33.40 12.21
N ILE A 421 -1.56 -32.64 13.31
CA ILE A 421 -1.33 -33.20 14.65
C ILE A 421 -2.43 -34.21 15.01
N ALA A 422 -3.70 -33.90 14.72
CA ALA A 422 -4.80 -34.80 14.97
C ALA A 422 -4.65 -36.10 14.19
N PHE A 423 -4.36 -36.06 12.88
CA PHE A 423 -4.12 -37.25 12.06
C PHE A 423 -2.92 -38.07 12.55
N THR A 424 -1.83 -37.39 12.90
CA THR A 424 -0.63 -38.06 13.43
C THR A 424 -0.94 -38.77 14.77
N SER A 425 -1.70 -38.09 15.63
CA SER A 425 -2.09 -38.65 16.93
C SER A 425 -2.98 -39.89 16.77
N ILE A 426 -3.98 -39.86 15.87
CA ILE A 426 -4.83 -41.02 15.55
C ILE A 426 -3.97 -42.16 15.01
N SER A 427 -3.05 -41.87 14.08
CA SER A 427 -2.14 -42.87 13.51
C SER A 427 -1.26 -43.54 14.59
N LEU A 428 -0.75 -42.72 15.53
CA LEU A 428 0.07 -43.20 16.65
C LEU A 428 -0.75 -44.14 17.58
N VAL A 429 -2.02 -43.78 17.87
CA VAL A 429 -2.92 -44.60 18.68
C VAL A 429 -3.20 -45.95 18.00
N VAL A 430 -3.54 -45.91 16.68
CA VAL A 430 -3.79 -47.13 15.90
C VAL A 430 -2.56 -48.02 15.87
N SER A 431 -1.37 -47.47 15.63
CA SER A 431 -0.10 -48.20 15.64
C SER A 431 0.17 -48.81 17.00
N SER A 432 -0.08 -48.10 18.10
CA SER A 432 0.13 -48.60 19.47
C SER A 432 -0.82 -49.76 19.78
N VAL A 433 -2.08 -49.69 19.37
CA VAL A 433 -3.05 -50.76 19.52
C VAL A 433 -2.63 -51.99 18.71
N MET A 434 -2.16 -51.77 17.45
CA MET A 434 -1.70 -52.88 16.61
C MET A 434 -0.48 -53.61 17.21
N ILE A 435 0.49 -52.84 17.72
CA ILE A 435 1.67 -53.39 18.41
C ILE A 435 1.23 -54.22 19.64
N GLY A 436 0.29 -53.66 20.40
CA GLY A 436 -0.29 -54.40 21.56
C GLY A 436 -0.94 -55.73 21.18
N ILE A 437 -1.70 -55.76 20.09
CA ILE A 437 -2.34 -56.97 19.58
C ILE A 437 -1.30 -58.00 19.11
N ILE A 438 -0.31 -57.56 18.33
CA ILE A 438 0.77 -58.44 17.83
C ILE A 438 1.55 -59.03 18.99
N THR A 439 1.93 -58.22 19.98
CA THR A 439 2.63 -58.67 21.18
C THR A 439 1.78 -59.66 21.97
N TYR A 440 0.47 -59.40 22.16
CA TYR A 440 -0.44 -60.29 22.82
C TYR A 440 -0.51 -61.64 22.12
N ILE A 441 -0.68 -61.68 20.79
CA ILE A 441 -0.72 -62.92 19.99
C ILE A 441 0.61 -63.68 20.13
N SER A 442 1.77 -62.99 20.00
CA SER A 442 3.09 -63.61 20.14
C SER A 442 3.29 -64.26 21.51
N VAL A 443 2.85 -63.63 22.59
CA VAL A 443 2.92 -64.18 23.93
C VAL A 443 1.99 -65.45 24.08
N VAL A 444 0.77 -65.43 23.52
CA VAL A 444 -0.16 -66.53 23.55
C VAL A 444 0.38 -67.75 22.80
N GLU A 445 0.95 -67.51 21.57
CA GLU A 445 1.53 -68.61 20.77
C GLU A 445 2.71 -69.28 21.45
N ARG A 446 3.54 -68.49 22.18
CA ARG A 446 4.72 -69.01 22.89
C ARG A 446 4.46 -69.39 24.35
N THR A 447 3.23 -69.63 24.77
CA THR A 447 2.86 -70.00 26.16
C THR A 447 3.57 -71.25 26.66
N LYS A 448 3.83 -72.26 25.81
CA LYS A 448 4.59 -73.45 26.15
C LYS A 448 6.05 -73.17 26.44
N GLU A 449 6.72 -72.32 25.67
CA GLU A 449 8.12 -71.86 25.83
C GLU A 449 8.27 -71.07 27.14
N ILE A 450 7.33 -70.18 27.42
CA ILE A 450 7.27 -69.41 28.67
C ILE A 450 7.11 -70.39 29.87
N GLY A 451 6.31 -71.41 29.72
CA GLY A 451 6.11 -72.52 30.76
C GLY A 451 7.41 -73.28 31.05
N VAL A 452 8.19 -73.62 29.99
CA VAL A 452 9.52 -74.24 30.13
C VAL A 452 10.51 -73.32 30.82
N LEU A 453 10.61 -72.09 30.40
CA LEU A 453 11.51 -71.10 31.02
C LEU A 453 11.20 -70.87 32.51
N ARG A 454 9.94 -70.84 32.86
CA ARG A 454 9.52 -70.75 34.26
C ARG A 454 9.82 -72.00 35.07
N SER A 455 9.72 -73.18 34.49
CA SER A 455 10.08 -74.44 35.16
C SER A 455 11.58 -74.57 35.40
N LEU A 456 12.40 -73.87 34.58
CA LEU A 456 13.83 -73.79 34.76
C LEU A 456 14.30 -72.62 35.71
N GLY A 457 13.32 -71.91 36.31
CA GLY A 457 13.59 -70.93 37.37
C GLY A 457 13.58 -69.47 36.91
N ALA A 458 13.23 -69.15 35.65
CA ALA A 458 13.15 -67.75 35.17
C ALA A 458 12.08 -67.00 35.96
N SER A 459 12.39 -65.74 36.37
CA SER A 459 11.41 -64.93 37.08
C SER A 459 10.42 -64.26 36.06
N LYS A 460 9.27 -63.82 36.60
CA LYS A 460 8.30 -63.07 35.75
C LYS A 460 8.91 -61.87 35.08
N PHE A 461 9.86 -61.23 35.75
CA PHE A 461 10.52 -60.00 35.24
C PHE A 461 11.44 -60.30 34.07
N ASP A 462 12.20 -61.44 34.14
CA ASP A 462 13.09 -61.87 33.07
C ASP A 462 12.32 -62.16 31.78
N ILE A 463 11.17 -62.86 31.91
CA ILE A 463 10.29 -63.16 30.79
C ILE A 463 9.70 -61.84 30.22
N ALA A 464 9.22 -60.97 31.09
CA ALA A 464 8.68 -59.67 30.66
C ALA A 464 9.73 -58.81 29.89
N ASN A 465 10.99 -58.85 30.35
CA ASN A 465 12.09 -58.11 29.66
C ASN A 465 12.38 -58.67 28.26
N VAL A 466 12.31 -59.98 28.05
CA VAL A 466 12.49 -60.60 26.73
C VAL A 466 11.39 -60.13 25.76
N PHE A 467 10.13 -60.13 26.18
CA PHE A 467 9.02 -59.67 25.33
C PHE A 467 9.00 -58.15 25.15
N ASN A 468 9.42 -57.39 26.15
CA ASN A 468 9.55 -55.94 26.02
C ASN A 468 10.67 -55.58 25.03
N ALA A 469 11.79 -56.34 25.01
CA ALA A 469 12.85 -56.12 24.02
C ALA A 469 12.37 -56.46 22.59
N GLU A 470 11.56 -57.49 22.41
CA GLU A 470 10.93 -57.85 21.13
C GLU A 470 9.98 -56.73 20.68
N THR A 471 9.12 -56.23 21.58
CA THR A 471 8.20 -55.12 21.31
C THR A 471 8.97 -53.82 20.94
N PHE A 472 10.09 -53.57 21.62
CA PHE A 472 10.94 -52.38 21.31
C PHE A 472 11.57 -52.47 19.93
N LEU A 473 11.89 -53.68 19.45
CA LEU A 473 12.45 -53.86 18.09
C LEU A 473 11.38 -53.73 16.97
N ILE A 474 10.12 -54.04 17.31
CA ILE A 474 9.00 -53.98 16.35
C ILE A 474 8.45 -52.53 16.26
N GLY A 475 8.45 -51.76 17.34
CA GLY A 475 7.89 -50.43 17.43
C GLY A 475 8.92 -49.34 17.28
#